data_df3b92febd200337622ef941ed68a5c1
#
_entry.id   df3b92febd200337622ef941ed68a5c1
#
_cell.length_a   1.000
_cell.length_b   1.000
_cell.length_c   1.000
_cell.angle_alpha   90.00
_cell.angle_beta   90.00
_cell.angle_gamma   90.00
#
_symmetry.space_group_name_H-M   'P 1'
#
loop_
_entity.id
_entity.type
_entity.pdbx_description
1 polymer ?
#
loop_
_entity_poly.entity_id
_entity_poly.type
_entity_poly.pdbx_seq_one_letter_code
_entity_poly.pdbx_strand_id
1 'polypeptide(L)'
;MSNIGSKSDPLRVAVIGSGPAGFYTFSNLLKHSDVHVELDMIDRVPTPFGLVRAGVAPDHQKYKTVTRVYDKSAQQPNFRFYGAVEYGTHLHLDDLKSHYHQVVFATGAQTDRELGIPGEHLPGSHAATDFIGWYNGHPDYSNRQFDLSQESVAIIGLGNVAIDIARLLCKTEDE
;
A
#
# COMPACT_ATOMS: atom_id res chain seq x y z
N MET A 1 37.62 9.52 -2.60
CA MET A 1 36.56 8.50 -2.88
C MET A 1 35.43 8.78 -1.94
N SER A 2 34.20 8.76 -2.43
CA SER A 2 33.01 8.94 -1.59
C SER A 2 32.94 7.81 -0.53
N ASN A 3 32.71 8.15 0.72
CA ASN A 3 32.64 7.21 1.85
C ASN A 3 31.18 6.83 2.17
N ILE A 4 30.27 7.10 1.19
CA ILE A 4 28.85 6.81 1.30
C ILE A 4 28.64 5.32 1.55
N GLY A 5 27.80 5.00 2.52
CA GLY A 5 27.54 3.63 2.98
C GLY A 5 28.43 3.19 4.15
N SER A 6 29.28 4.06 4.67
CA SER A 6 30.01 3.82 5.91
C SER A 6 29.16 4.18 7.15
N LYS A 7 29.63 3.80 8.36
CA LYS A 7 28.97 4.20 9.62
C LYS A 7 28.90 5.72 9.83
N SER A 8 29.94 6.43 9.36
CA SER A 8 30.02 7.89 9.51
C SER A 8 29.30 8.65 8.39
N ASP A 9 29.02 7.99 7.28
CA ASP A 9 28.31 8.57 6.11
C ASP A 9 27.40 7.50 5.50
N PRO A 10 26.23 7.20 6.12
CA PRO A 10 25.33 6.14 5.68
C PRO A 10 24.70 6.45 4.32
N LEU A 11 24.38 5.40 3.58
CA LEU A 11 23.57 5.51 2.38
C LEU A 11 22.14 5.92 2.78
N ARG A 12 21.76 7.16 2.47
CA ARG A 12 20.40 7.67 2.75
C ARG A 12 19.49 7.35 1.58
N VAL A 13 18.40 6.63 1.87
CA VAL A 13 17.43 6.16 0.88
C VAL A 13 16.04 6.67 1.24
N ALA A 14 15.36 7.34 0.31
CA ALA A 14 13.93 7.62 0.41
C ALA A 14 13.14 6.55 -0.35
N VAL A 15 12.11 6.00 0.28
CA VAL A 15 11.15 5.10 -0.37
C VAL A 15 9.78 5.76 -0.37
N ILE A 16 9.22 5.97 -1.55
CA ILE A 16 7.89 6.55 -1.73
C ILE A 16 6.88 5.42 -1.88
N GLY A 17 6.06 5.24 -0.86
CA GLY A 17 5.11 4.14 -0.73
C GLY A 17 5.52 3.12 0.32
N SER A 18 4.62 2.87 1.27
CA SER A 18 4.82 1.97 2.42
C SER A 18 4.11 0.63 2.26
N GLY A 19 3.85 0.22 1.03
CA GLY A 19 3.32 -1.10 0.71
C GLY A 19 4.38 -2.20 0.75
N PRO A 20 4.03 -3.43 0.35
CA PRO A 20 4.94 -4.58 0.32
C PRO A 20 6.26 -4.30 -0.39
N ALA A 21 6.21 -3.64 -1.57
CA ALA A 21 7.41 -3.32 -2.35
C ALA A 21 8.39 -2.43 -1.56
N GLY A 22 7.88 -1.42 -0.85
CA GLY A 22 8.69 -0.56 0.01
C GLY A 22 9.36 -1.32 1.14
N PHE A 23 8.60 -2.14 1.88
CA PHE A 23 9.15 -2.95 2.98
C PHE A 23 10.13 -4.02 2.50
N TYR A 24 9.89 -4.66 1.36
CA TYR A 24 10.85 -5.60 0.78
C TYR A 24 12.12 -4.92 0.29
N THR A 25 12.02 -3.70 -0.24
CA THR A 25 13.21 -2.88 -0.58
C THR A 25 14.07 -2.68 0.65
N PHE A 26 13.51 -2.21 1.77
CA PHE A 26 14.26 -2.03 3.00
C PHE A 26 14.84 -3.34 3.53
N SER A 27 14.03 -4.40 3.61
CA SER A 27 14.49 -5.71 4.09
C SER A 27 15.63 -6.28 3.25
N ASN A 28 15.66 -5.99 1.95
CA ASN A 28 16.76 -6.41 1.09
C ASN A 28 18.02 -5.55 1.30
N LEU A 29 17.87 -4.24 1.48
CA LEU A 29 19.00 -3.36 1.79
C LEU A 29 19.68 -3.77 3.09
N LEU A 30 18.93 -4.18 4.11
CA LEU A 30 19.47 -4.65 5.39
C LEU A 30 20.31 -5.94 5.31
N LYS A 31 20.19 -6.72 4.22
CA LYS A 31 21.01 -7.92 4.02
C LYS A 31 22.44 -7.62 3.62
N HIS A 32 22.71 -6.41 3.16
CA HIS A 32 24.04 -5.95 2.76
C HIS A 32 24.78 -5.39 3.98
N SER A 33 25.48 -6.26 4.72
CA SER A 33 26.18 -5.92 5.96
C SER A 33 27.40 -4.98 5.77
N ASP A 34 27.86 -4.84 4.55
CA ASP A 34 28.96 -3.99 4.13
C ASP A 34 28.55 -2.52 3.86
N VAL A 35 27.23 -2.24 3.83
CA VAL A 35 26.69 -0.91 3.59
C VAL A 35 25.78 -0.50 4.75
N HIS A 36 26.12 0.62 5.39
CA HIS A 36 25.21 1.24 6.35
C HIS A 36 24.15 2.05 5.61
N VAL A 37 22.89 1.72 5.83
CA VAL A 37 21.72 2.35 5.19
C VAL A 37 20.90 3.07 6.25
N GLU A 38 20.49 4.29 5.97
CA GLU A 38 19.36 4.96 6.64
C GLU A 38 18.22 5.08 5.64
N LEU A 39 17.01 4.69 6.05
CA LEU A 39 15.85 4.67 5.17
C LEU A 39 14.69 5.46 5.75
N ASP A 40 14.20 6.38 4.95
CA ASP A 40 12.97 7.11 5.19
C ASP A 40 11.88 6.59 4.24
N MET A 41 10.81 6.09 4.82
CA MET A 41 9.65 5.61 4.08
C MET A 41 8.53 6.65 4.19
N ILE A 42 8.05 7.10 3.04
CA ILE A 42 7.11 8.22 2.91
C ILE A 42 5.84 7.71 2.27
N ASP A 43 4.69 7.98 2.87
CA ASP A 43 3.40 7.58 2.32
C ASP A 43 2.35 8.67 2.51
N ARG A 44 1.44 8.81 1.53
CA ARG A 44 0.34 9.77 1.60
C ARG A 44 -0.74 9.37 2.60
N VAL A 45 -0.87 8.07 2.90
CA VAL A 45 -1.77 7.61 3.96
C VAL A 45 -1.06 7.64 5.32
N PRO A 46 -1.79 7.89 6.42
CA PRO A 46 -1.17 8.03 7.74
C PRO A 46 -0.65 6.72 8.32
N THR A 47 -1.04 5.57 7.76
CA THR A 47 -0.67 4.24 8.28
C THR A 47 0.03 3.40 7.21
N PRO A 48 1.10 2.65 7.58
CA PRO A 48 1.86 1.84 6.63
C PRO A 48 1.14 0.55 6.24
N PHE A 49 1.77 -0.21 5.35
CA PHE A 49 1.49 -1.57 4.86
C PHE A 49 0.62 -1.62 3.60
N GLY A 50 0.21 -0.48 3.03
CA GLY A 50 -0.46 -0.41 1.73
C GLY A 50 -1.61 -1.40 1.58
N LEU A 51 -1.65 -2.17 0.49
CA LEU A 51 -2.72 -3.13 0.22
C LEU A 51 -2.80 -4.31 1.21
N VAL A 52 -1.76 -4.61 1.98
CA VAL A 52 -1.88 -5.63 3.05
C VAL A 52 -2.84 -5.14 4.12
N ARG A 53 -2.84 -3.84 4.40
CA ARG A 53 -3.82 -3.21 5.31
C ARG A 53 -5.15 -2.98 4.62
N ALA A 54 -5.14 -2.31 3.47
CA ALA A 54 -6.32 -1.70 2.85
C ALA A 54 -6.89 -2.49 1.66
N GLY A 55 -6.25 -3.58 1.24
CA GLY A 55 -6.67 -4.37 0.07
C GLY A 55 -6.91 -5.85 0.36
N VAL A 56 -6.30 -6.41 1.40
CA VAL A 56 -6.56 -7.79 1.83
C VAL A 56 -7.82 -7.81 2.69
N ALA A 57 -8.72 -8.77 2.42
CA ALA A 57 -9.97 -8.92 3.15
C ALA A 57 -9.73 -9.05 4.67
N PRO A 58 -10.60 -8.45 5.52
CA PRO A 58 -10.42 -8.42 6.97
C PRO A 58 -10.32 -9.80 7.61
N ASP A 59 -11.01 -10.79 7.06
CA ASP A 59 -11.03 -12.17 7.53
C ASP A 59 -9.86 -13.03 7.01
N HIS A 60 -9.04 -12.52 6.08
CA HIS A 60 -7.82 -13.17 5.61
C HIS A 60 -6.61 -12.91 6.53
N GLN A 61 -6.76 -13.26 7.80
CA GLN A 61 -5.73 -13.03 8.83
C GLN A 61 -4.37 -13.65 8.49
N LYS A 62 -4.36 -14.82 7.83
CA LYS A 62 -3.12 -15.49 7.43
C LYS A 62 -2.26 -14.62 6.52
N TYR A 63 -2.86 -13.93 5.55
CA TYR A 63 -2.13 -13.04 4.65
C TYR A 63 -1.68 -11.75 5.34
N LYS A 64 -2.46 -11.27 6.32
CA LYS A 64 -2.09 -10.11 7.14
C LYS A 64 -0.91 -10.39 8.06
N THR A 65 -0.55 -11.64 8.33
CA THR A 65 0.61 -11.98 9.19
C THR A 65 1.94 -11.52 8.61
N VAL A 66 2.03 -11.22 7.31
CA VAL A 66 3.23 -10.65 6.69
C VAL A 66 3.61 -9.30 7.32
N THR A 67 2.65 -8.57 7.89
CA THR A 67 2.91 -7.31 8.61
C THR A 67 3.89 -7.50 9.76
N ARG A 68 3.96 -8.69 10.38
CA ARG A 68 4.97 -9.00 11.41
C ARG A 68 6.41 -8.88 10.91
N VAL A 69 6.63 -9.19 9.63
CA VAL A 69 7.95 -9.01 9.00
C VAL A 69 8.23 -7.54 8.78
N TYR A 70 7.21 -6.78 8.35
CA TYR A 70 7.32 -5.33 8.16
C TYR A 70 7.54 -4.61 9.49
N ASP A 71 6.83 -5.01 10.55
CA ASP A 71 7.01 -4.47 11.91
C ASP A 71 8.45 -4.65 12.40
N LYS A 72 9.05 -5.83 12.17
CA LYS A 72 10.46 -6.06 12.52
C LYS A 72 11.41 -5.13 11.77
N SER A 73 11.13 -4.86 10.50
CA SER A 73 11.90 -3.90 9.73
C SER A 73 11.70 -2.47 10.23
N ALA A 74 10.46 -2.10 10.54
CA ALA A 74 10.12 -0.78 11.06
C ALA A 74 10.70 -0.48 12.45
N GLN A 75 11.04 -1.51 13.23
CA GLN A 75 11.69 -1.37 14.55
C GLN A 75 13.20 -1.15 14.47
N GLN A 76 13.80 -1.19 13.27
CA GLN A 76 15.22 -0.95 13.12
C GLN A 76 15.58 0.52 13.39
N PRO A 77 16.69 0.81 14.07
CA PRO A 77 17.06 2.18 14.46
C PRO A 77 17.36 3.09 13.27
N ASN A 78 17.61 2.53 12.11
CA ASN A 78 17.90 3.21 10.86
C ASN A 78 16.68 3.32 9.92
N PHE A 79 15.48 3.10 10.44
CA PHE A 79 14.20 3.25 9.73
C PHE A 79 13.39 4.40 10.32
N ARG A 80 12.80 5.24 9.43
CA ARG A 80 11.81 6.26 9.80
C ARG A 80 10.62 6.17 8.86
N PHE A 81 9.43 6.39 9.40
CA PHE A 81 8.19 6.43 8.63
C PHE A 81 7.56 7.83 8.71
N TYR A 82 7.21 8.37 7.57
CA TYR A 82 6.51 9.65 7.41
C TYR A 82 5.17 9.39 6.72
N GLY A 83 4.12 9.23 7.52
CA GLY A 83 2.74 9.12 7.04
C GLY A 83 2.10 10.48 6.80
N ALA A 84 1.03 10.51 6.00
CA ALA A 84 0.32 11.70 5.59
C ALA A 84 1.21 12.71 4.81
N VAL A 85 2.22 12.22 4.10
CA VAL A 85 3.12 13.01 3.26
C VAL A 85 3.02 12.53 1.82
N GLU A 86 2.45 13.35 0.95
CA GLU A 86 2.18 13.01 -0.44
C GLU A 86 3.27 13.55 -1.37
N TYR A 87 3.89 12.64 -2.13
CA TYR A 87 4.82 13.01 -3.20
C TYR A 87 4.06 13.69 -4.35
N GLY A 88 4.60 14.79 -4.83
CA GLY A 88 3.99 15.62 -5.86
C GLY A 88 3.12 16.76 -5.29
N THR A 89 2.75 16.69 -4.02
CA THR A 89 1.98 17.73 -3.30
C THR A 89 2.83 18.37 -2.21
N HIS A 90 3.34 17.55 -1.28
CA HIS A 90 4.12 18.02 -0.12
C HIS A 90 5.63 17.96 -0.35
N LEU A 91 6.08 17.06 -1.22
CA LEU A 91 7.47 16.83 -1.59
C LEU A 91 7.61 16.63 -3.09
N HIS A 92 8.69 17.12 -3.65
CA HIS A 92 9.06 16.90 -5.04
C HIS A 92 10.42 16.20 -5.16
N LEU A 93 10.75 15.75 -6.37
CA LEU A 93 11.98 14.99 -6.60
C LEU A 93 13.24 15.80 -6.24
N ASP A 94 13.23 17.10 -6.45
CA ASP A 94 14.39 17.94 -6.17
C ASP A 94 14.61 18.13 -4.66
N ASP A 95 13.53 18.14 -3.86
CA ASP A 95 13.62 18.12 -2.40
C ASP A 95 14.29 16.81 -1.95
N LEU A 96 13.85 15.70 -2.49
CA LEU A 96 14.41 14.39 -2.16
C LEU A 96 15.88 14.26 -2.57
N LYS A 97 16.26 14.72 -3.77
CA LYS A 97 17.65 14.68 -4.26
C LYS A 97 18.61 15.47 -3.39
N SER A 98 18.14 16.52 -2.72
CA SER A 98 18.98 17.33 -1.83
C SER A 98 19.33 16.62 -0.51
N HIS A 99 18.54 15.61 -0.11
CA HIS A 99 18.68 14.93 1.18
C HIS A 99 19.08 13.46 1.07
N TYR A 100 18.76 12.79 -0.03
CA TYR A 100 18.94 11.35 -0.22
C TYR A 100 19.90 11.05 -1.36
N HIS A 101 20.64 9.96 -1.21
CA HIS A 101 21.50 9.43 -2.27
C HIS A 101 20.69 8.62 -3.29
N GLN A 102 19.59 8.01 -2.86
CA GLN A 102 18.69 7.24 -3.71
C GLN A 102 17.23 7.49 -3.36
N VAL A 103 16.37 7.46 -4.37
CA VAL A 103 14.92 7.54 -4.24
C VAL A 103 14.32 6.33 -4.95
N VAL A 104 13.49 5.59 -4.24
CA VAL A 104 12.79 4.40 -4.74
C VAL A 104 11.29 4.67 -4.76
N PHE A 105 10.66 4.55 -5.91
CA PHE A 105 9.21 4.66 -6.03
C PHE A 105 8.58 3.26 -5.91
N ALA A 106 7.77 3.08 -4.87
CA ALA A 106 7.06 1.84 -4.54
C ALA A 106 5.56 2.13 -4.30
N THR A 107 4.99 3.04 -5.12
CA THR A 107 3.66 3.64 -4.92
C THR A 107 2.50 2.70 -5.19
N GLY A 108 2.75 1.53 -5.79
CA GLY A 108 1.70 0.60 -6.18
C GLY A 108 0.80 1.11 -7.32
N ALA A 109 -0.29 0.39 -7.59
CA ALA A 109 -1.33 0.80 -8.51
C ALA A 109 -2.45 1.48 -7.71
N GLN A 110 -2.80 2.70 -8.09
CA GLN A 110 -3.79 3.52 -7.38
C GLN A 110 -5.20 3.39 -7.96
N THR A 111 -5.32 2.91 -9.20
CA THR A 111 -6.58 2.85 -9.95
C THR A 111 -6.76 1.51 -10.61
N ASP A 112 -8.02 1.12 -10.81
CA ASP A 112 -8.39 -0.04 -11.60
C ASP A 112 -8.23 0.24 -13.10
N ARG A 113 -8.12 -0.85 -13.87
CA ARG A 113 -8.22 -0.78 -15.34
C ARG A 113 -9.69 -0.75 -15.72
N GLU A 114 -10.08 0.18 -16.58
CA GLU A 114 -11.39 0.18 -17.20
C GLU A 114 -11.54 -1.02 -18.15
N LEU A 115 -12.75 -1.58 -18.19
CA LEU A 115 -13.10 -2.69 -19.10
C LEU A 115 -13.40 -2.18 -20.49
N GLY A 116 -13.88 -0.94 -20.63
CA GLY A 116 -14.27 -0.32 -21.89
C GLY A 116 -15.53 -0.93 -22.51
N ILE A 117 -16.44 -1.42 -21.66
CA ILE A 117 -17.70 -2.05 -22.10
C ILE A 117 -18.91 -1.14 -21.86
N PRO A 118 -19.99 -1.27 -22.66
CA PRO A 118 -21.21 -0.52 -22.43
C PRO A 118 -21.78 -0.79 -21.04
N GLY A 119 -22.13 0.28 -20.32
CA GLY A 119 -22.72 0.18 -18.98
C GLY A 119 -21.72 0.17 -17.81
N GLU A 120 -20.43 0.20 -18.06
CA GLU A 120 -19.40 0.19 -17.00
C GLU A 120 -19.54 1.34 -16.00
N HIS A 121 -20.04 2.50 -16.45
CA HIS A 121 -20.21 3.70 -15.63
C HIS A 121 -21.65 3.93 -15.17
N LEU A 122 -22.55 2.96 -15.31
CA LEU A 122 -23.93 3.09 -14.83
C LEU A 122 -23.96 3.09 -13.28
N PRO A 123 -24.98 3.73 -12.68
CA PRO A 123 -25.24 3.62 -11.24
C PRO A 123 -25.32 2.15 -10.82
N GLY A 124 -24.63 1.80 -9.72
CA GLY A 124 -24.55 0.42 -9.23
C GLY A 124 -23.42 -0.41 -9.86
N SER A 125 -22.69 0.13 -10.84
CA SER A 125 -21.44 -0.46 -11.34
C SER A 125 -20.26 0.16 -10.58
N HIS A 126 -19.46 -0.65 -9.92
CA HIS A 126 -18.37 -0.20 -9.05
C HIS A 126 -17.07 -0.91 -9.38
N ALA A 127 -15.97 -0.19 -9.28
CA ALA A 127 -14.65 -0.78 -9.30
C ALA A 127 -14.37 -1.57 -8.01
N ALA A 128 -13.67 -2.70 -8.14
CA ALA A 128 -13.33 -3.52 -6.98
C ALA A 128 -12.49 -2.77 -5.95
N THR A 129 -11.57 -1.91 -6.39
CA THR A 129 -10.74 -1.09 -5.51
C THR A 129 -11.55 -0.15 -4.63
N ASP A 130 -12.61 0.45 -5.16
CA ASP A 130 -13.51 1.33 -4.41
C ASP A 130 -14.20 0.57 -3.27
N PHE A 131 -14.76 -0.60 -3.57
CA PHE A 131 -15.46 -1.43 -2.59
C PHE A 131 -14.52 -1.97 -1.51
N ILE A 132 -13.36 -2.48 -1.93
CA ILE A 132 -12.35 -3.02 -1.02
C ILE A 132 -11.76 -1.93 -0.12
N GLY A 133 -11.42 -0.78 -0.69
CA GLY A 133 -10.94 0.36 0.07
C GLY A 133 -11.96 0.81 1.11
N TRP A 134 -13.22 0.88 0.73
CA TRP A 134 -14.31 1.26 1.62
C TRP A 134 -14.46 0.32 2.82
N TYR A 135 -14.60 -0.98 2.61
CA TYR A 135 -14.81 -1.91 3.73
C TYR A 135 -13.54 -2.13 4.57
N ASN A 136 -12.36 -1.86 4.05
CA ASN A 136 -11.11 -1.86 4.82
C ASN A 136 -10.84 -0.52 5.55
N GLY A 137 -11.71 0.50 5.39
CA GLY A 137 -11.55 1.79 6.05
C GLY A 137 -10.42 2.65 5.49
N HIS A 138 -10.10 2.51 4.20
CA HIS A 138 -9.13 3.37 3.55
C HIS A 138 -9.64 4.81 3.46
N PRO A 139 -8.83 5.84 3.84
CA PRO A 139 -9.29 7.22 3.91
C PRO A 139 -9.94 7.75 2.62
N ASP A 140 -9.39 7.43 1.46
CA ASP A 140 -9.88 7.92 0.16
C ASP A 140 -11.26 7.37 -0.22
N TYR A 141 -11.69 6.27 0.40
CA TYR A 141 -12.94 5.57 0.07
C TYR A 141 -13.99 5.67 1.18
N SER A 142 -13.69 6.36 2.29
CA SER A 142 -14.56 6.49 3.45
C SER A 142 -15.95 7.07 3.15
N ASN A 143 -16.03 7.93 2.12
CA ASN A 143 -17.30 8.57 1.69
C ASN A 143 -18.04 7.79 0.59
N ARG A 144 -17.55 6.62 0.17
CA ARG A 144 -18.24 5.79 -0.81
C ARG A 144 -19.51 5.19 -0.20
N GLN A 145 -20.52 5.03 -1.03
CA GLN A 145 -21.78 4.38 -0.67
C GLN A 145 -22.06 3.25 -1.64
N PHE A 146 -22.43 2.10 -1.11
CA PHE A 146 -22.77 0.91 -1.89
C PHE A 146 -24.16 0.46 -1.47
N ASP A 147 -25.02 0.20 -2.47
CA ASP A 147 -26.34 -0.39 -2.23
C ASP A 147 -26.18 -1.91 -2.06
N LEU A 148 -26.22 -2.36 -0.82
CA LEU A 148 -26.11 -3.79 -0.45
C LEU A 148 -27.47 -4.43 -0.21
N SER A 149 -28.58 -3.76 -0.54
CA SER A 149 -29.94 -4.28 -0.36
C SER A 149 -30.41 -5.20 -1.48
N GLN A 150 -29.64 -5.34 -2.56
CA GLN A 150 -29.99 -6.11 -3.73
C GLN A 150 -29.85 -7.61 -3.48
N GLU A 151 -30.82 -8.40 -3.98
CA GLU A 151 -30.79 -9.89 -3.86
C GLU A 151 -29.68 -10.55 -4.68
N SER A 152 -29.17 -9.87 -5.69
CA SER A 152 -28.18 -10.42 -6.61
C SER A 152 -27.11 -9.39 -6.97
N VAL A 153 -25.88 -9.84 -7.05
CA VAL A 153 -24.72 -9.06 -7.51
C VAL A 153 -23.97 -9.81 -8.60
N ALA A 154 -23.55 -9.09 -9.61
CA ALA A 154 -22.65 -9.63 -10.64
C ALA A 154 -21.22 -9.18 -10.35
N ILE A 155 -20.27 -10.13 -10.30
CA ILE A 155 -18.86 -9.86 -10.09
C ILE A 155 -18.11 -10.25 -11.36
N ILE A 156 -17.44 -9.29 -11.99
CA ILE A 156 -16.71 -9.51 -13.23
C ILE A 156 -15.23 -9.70 -12.89
N GLY A 157 -14.75 -10.94 -13.01
CA GLY A 157 -13.37 -11.34 -12.72
C GLY A 157 -13.27 -12.67 -11.98
N LEU A 158 -12.10 -13.29 -12.03
CA LEU A 158 -11.79 -14.59 -11.40
C LEU A 158 -10.54 -14.53 -10.51
N GLY A 159 -10.05 -13.32 -10.22
CA GLY A 159 -8.89 -13.14 -9.35
C GLY A 159 -9.25 -13.23 -7.86
N ASN A 160 -8.24 -13.25 -7.00
CA ASN A 160 -8.41 -13.33 -5.54
C ASN A 160 -9.33 -12.23 -5.00
N VAL A 161 -9.24 -11.02 -5.55
CA VAL A 161 -10.08 -9.87 -5.17
C VAL A 161 -11.56 -10.15 -5.46
N ALA A 162 -11.89 -10.66 -6.65
CA ALA A 162 -13.25 -10.99 -7.02
C ALA A 162 -13.84 -12.08 -6.11
N ILE A 163 -13.05 -13.09 -5.78
CA ILE A 163 -13.45 -14.17 -4.87
C ILE A 163 -13.64 -13.66 -3.44
N ASP A 164 -12.79 -12.74 -2.97
CA ASP A 164 -12.95 -12.12 -1.65
C ASP A 164 -14.24 -11.30 -1.56
N ILE A 165 -14.55 -10.52 -2.59
CA ILE A 165 -15.81 -9.75 -2.66
C ILE A 165 -17.02 -10.70 -2.67
N ALA A 166 -16.98 -11.74 -3.51
CA ALA A 166 -18.07 -12.73 -3.56
C ALA A 166 -18.32 -13.36 -2.20
N ARG A 167 -17.25 -13.79 -1.53
CA ARG A 167 -17.32 -14.41 -0.21
C ARG A 167 -17.87 -13.44 0.84
N LEU A 168 -17.43 -12.18 0.85
CA LEU A 168 -17.91 -11.17 1.80
C LEU A 168 -19.40 -10.85 1.61
N LEU A 169 -19.84 -10.76 0.35
CA LEU A 169 -21.26 -10.48 0.04
C LEU A 169 -22.18 -11.67 0.30
N CYS A 170 -21.66 -12.90 0.37
CA CYS A 170 -22.42 -14.10 0.68
C CYS A 170 -22.41 -14.47 2.17
N LYS A 171 -21.75 -13.69 3.04
CA LYS A 171 -21.76 -13.93 4.48
C LYS A 171 -23.13 -13.58 5.08
N THR A 172 -23.52 -14.37 6.06
CA THR A 172 -24.70 -14.07 6.91
C THR A 172 -24.29 -13.18 8.08
N GLU A 173 -25.29 -12.62 8.79
CA GLU A 173 -25.07 -11.77 9.97
C GLU A 173 -24.32 -12.52 11.10
N ASP A 174 -24.42 -13.85 11.14
CA ASP A 174 -23.80 -14.70 12.17
C ASP A 174 -22.35 -15.11 11.85
N GLU A 175 -21.85 -14.81 10.63
CA GLU A 175 -20.50 -15.15 10.12
C GLU A 175 -19.57 -13.95 10.07
#